data_b09c60ea57d32a393d1783b8a13c2176
#
_entry.id   b09c60ea57d32a393d1783b8a13c2176
#
_cell.length_a   1.000
_cell.length_b   1.000
_cell.length_c   1.000
_cell.angle_alpha   90.00
_cell.angle_beta   90.00
_cell.angle_gamma   90.00
#
_symmetry.space_group_name_H-M   'P 1'
#
loop_
_entity.id
_entity.type
_entity.pdbx_description
1 polymer ?
#
loop_
_entity_poly.entity_id
_entity_poly.type
_entity_poly.pdbx_seq_one_letter_code
_entity_poly.pdbx_strand_id
1 'polypeptide(L)'
;VTGNRLILGQLSKSDIQITAQQSANMINSTGKYTLELSAKKNSILTDYEFSSSVSPKFVTVVVDRYKSQTFDITPNIKFTADTDYFVAPIALSEPQVTVSGPESLVSSIASVTVEENISGTLTKTTDLNDLPIYLFDNNGNKINMKNLTMSVTKVNANITVLQRKFVNVVPEFTSVPSGLNMKNLSMQVSPNKIEIAAPNEVINSLNSVSLEPIDLSQVNLEHGQFEQEIKLPSDCRNLCNTYNATVKLNLLGFQSRTVIVK
;
A
#
# COMPACT_ATOMS: atom_id res chain seq x y z
N VAL A 1 -29.26 40.47 31.25
CA VAL A 1 -28.54 41.24 32.30
C VAL A 1 -29.16 42.57 32.54
N THR A 2 -29.16 43.03 33.77
CA THR A 2 -29.64 44.36 34.24
C THR A 2 -28.52 45.03 34.98
N GLY A 3 -28.41 46.37 34.85
CA GLY A 3 -27.33 47.13 35.49
C GLY A 3 -27.27 48.59 35.02
N ASN A 4 -26.24 49.29 35.45
CA ASN A 4 -25.99 50.67 35.02
C ASN A 4 -25.78 50.70 33.49
N ARG A 5 -26.42 51.71 32.84
CA ARG A 5 -26.35 51.89 31.37
C ARG A 5 -24.90 51.95 30.84
N LEU A 6 -23.98 52.58 31.56
CA LEU A 6 -22.56 52.69 31.17
C LEU A 6 -21.89 51.31 31.20
N ILE A 7 -22.14 50.53 32.25
CA ILE A 7 -21.60 49.15 32.40
C ILE A 7 -22.18 48.23 31.34
N LEU A 8 -23.51 48.24 31.15
CA LEU A 8 -24.17 47.41 30.14
C LEU A 8 -23.71 47.73 28.72
N GLY A 9 -23.35 49.00 28.43
CA GLY A 9 -22.82 49.42 27.14
C GLY A 9 -21.36 48.95 26.88
N GLN A 10 -20.62 48.58 27.91
CA GLN A 10 -19.26 48.07 27.84
C GLN A 10 -19.18 46.53 27.84
N LEU A 11 -20.26 45.83 28.20
CA LEU A 11 -20.27 44.37 28.26
C LEU A 11 -20.09 43.75 26.89
N SER A 12 -19.16 42.82 26.84
CA SER A 12 -18.86 41.96 25.70
C SER A 12 -19.14 40.47 26.00
N LYS A 13 -19.06 39.61 25.00
CA LYS A 13 -19.24 38.18 25.17
C LYS A 13 -18.20 37.57 26.11
N SER A 14 -17.01 38.15 26.21
CA SER A 14 -15.92 37.65 27.07
C SER A 14 -16.14 37.97 28.56
N ASP A 15 -17.04 38.90 28.88
CA ASP A 15 -17.32 39.27 30.26
C ASP A 15 -18.28 38.33 30.97
N ILE A 16 -18.93 37.44 30.22
CA ILE A 16 -19.87 36.43 30.74
C ILE A 16 -19.41 35.05 30.33
N GLN A 17 -19.11 34.20 31.32
CA GLN A 17 -18.78 32.82 31.11
C GLN A 17 -20.01 31.93 31.34
N ILE A 18 -20.36 31.13 30.36
CA ILE A 18 -21.37 30.06 30.51
C ILE A 18 -20.64 28.78 30.82
N THR A 19 -21.03 28.12 31.92
CA THR A 19 -20.47 26.84 32.34
C THR A 19 -21.54 25.80 32.49
N ALA A 20 -21.23 24.56 32.10
CA ALA A 20 -22.00 23.38 32.43
C ALA A 20 -21.22 22.61 33.51
N GLN A 21 -21.78 22.45 34.68
CA GLN A 21 -21.15 21.71 35.77
C GLN A 21 -21.89 20.42 36.03
N GLN A 22 -21.17 19.35 36.12
CA GLN A 22 -21.65 18.03 36.54
C GLN A 22 -20.68 17.48 37.59
N SER A 23 -21.21 16.88 38.65
CA SER A 23 -20.36 16.15 39.57
C SER A 23 -19.71 14.98 38.87
N ALA A 24 -18.40 14.80 39.03
CA ALA A 24 -17.63 13.73 38.39
C ALA A 24 -18.22 12.32 38.62
N ASN A 25 -18.91 12.12 39.75
CA ASN A 25 -19.55 10.86 40.10
C ASN A 25 -20.82 10.55 39.31
N MET A 26 -21.35 11.50 38.54
CA MET A 26 -22.57 11.32 37.74
C MET A 26 -22.28 10.90 36.30
N ILE A 27 -21.06 11.08 35.81
CA ILE A 27 -20.60 10.64 34.50
C ILE A 27 -19.65 9.46 34.70
N ASN A 28 -20.24 8.29 34.91
CA ASN A 28 -19.50 7.03 35.17
C ASN A 28 -19.57 6.01 34.04
N SER A 29 -20.30 6.31 32.98
CA SER A 29 -20.47 5.43 31.82
C SER A 29 -20.59 6.23 30.53
N THR A 30 -20.52 5.56 29.38
CA THR A 30 -20.85 6.14 28.08
C THR A 30 -22.36 6.40 27.99
N GLY A 31 -22.74 7.47 27.31
CA GLY A 31 -24.16 7.79 27.10
C GLY A 31 -24.44 9.27 26.92
N LYS A 32 -25.75 9.60 26.92
CA LYS A 32 -26.24 10.99 26.82
C LYS A 32 -26.48 11.55 28.21
N TYR A 33 -25.93 12.71 28.50
CA TYR A 33 -26.08 13.43 29.75
C TYR A 33 -26.66 14.81 29.50
N THR A 34 -27.59 15.21 30.33
CA THR A 34 -28.18 16.56 30.28
C THR A 34 -27.53 17.39 31.37
N LEU A 35 -26.82 18.43 30.98
CA LEU A 35 -26.08 19.33 31.87
C LEU A 35 -26.85 20.64 32.03
N GLU A 36 -26.91 21.14 33.26
CA GLU A 36 -27.50 22.46 33.53
C GLU A 36 -26.45 23.55 33.28
N LEU A 37 -26.86 24.60 32.57
CA LEU A 37 -25.99 25.74 32.25
C LEU A 37 -26.15 26.82 33.32
N SER A 38 -25.03 27.39 33.76
CA SER A 38 -24.98 28.52 34.65
C SER A 38 -24.09 29.63 34.07
N ALA A 39 -24.47 30.88 34.33
CA ALA A 39 -23.69 32.06 33.95
C ALA A 39 -22.88 32.59 35.13
N LYS A 40 -21.65 32.98 34.88
CA LYS A 40 -20.75 33.63 35.82
C LYS A 40 -20.20 34.90 35.22
N LYS A 41 -19.97 35.95 36.06
CA LYS A 41 -19.23 37.14 35.65
C LYS A 41 -17.75 36.77 35.49
N ASN A 42 -17.15 37.12 34.37
CA ASN A 42 -15.79 36.71 33.98
C ASN A 42 -14.86 37.93 33.68
N SER A 43 -15.20 39.08 34.18
CA SER A 43 -14.40 40.31 34.01
C SER A 43 -14.41 41.17 35.26
N ILE A 44 -13.66 42.27 35.21
CA ILE A 44 -13.64 43.29 36.26
C ILE A 44 -14.96 44.10 36.32
N LEU A 45 -15.77 44.03 35.26
CA LEU A 45 -17.08 44.67 35.22
C LEU A 45 -18.07 43.77 36.01
N THR A 46 -18.37 44.16 37.24
CA THR A 46 -19.19 43.40 38.16
C THR A 46 -20.54 44.04 38.50
N ASP A 47 -20.72 45.34 38.17
CA ASP A 47 -21.90 46.14 38.55
C ASP A 47 -23.11 45.89 37.60
N TYR A 48 -23.43 44.61 37.40
CA TYR A 48 -24.61 44.17 36.69
C TYR A 48 -25.12 42.88 37.34
N GLU A 49 -26.38 42.55 37.11
CA GLU A 49 -26.98 41.31 37.60
C GLU A 49 -27.59 40.52 36.45
N PHE A 50 -27.63 39.19 36.62
CA PHE A 50 -28.34 38.31 35.69
C PHE A 50 -29.84 38.41 35.98
N SER A 51 -30.60 38.96 35.06
CA SER A 51 -32.06 39.17 35.19
C SER A 51 -32.87 37.90 34.96
N SER A 52 -32.29 36.89 34.40
CA SER A 52 -32.93 35.62 34.12
C SER A 52 -31.91 34.47 34.12
N SER A 53 -32.41 33.25 34.17
CA SER A 53 -31.60 32.03 33.96
C SER A 53 -31.06 32.00 32.52
N VAL A 54 -30.00 31.22 32.32
CA VAL A 54 -29.44 30.95 30.99
C VAL A 54 -30.46 30.27 30.10
N SER A 55 -30.57 30.68 28.85
CA SER A 55 -31.42 30.06 27.86
C SER A 55 -30.61 29.60 26.66
N PRO A 56 -30.61 28.28 26.30
CA PRO A 56 -31.35 27.19 26.97
C PRO A 56 -30.75 26.89 28.37
N LYS A 57 -31.60 26.43 29.29
CA LYS A 57 -31.17 26.07 30.66
C LYS A 57 -30.32 24.80 30.69
N PHE A 58 -30.55 23.90 29.74
CA PHE A 58 -29.89 22.59 29.67
C PHE A 58 -29.24 22.37 28.30
N VAL A 59 -28.13 21.63 28.30
CA VAL A 59 -27.45 21.14 27.09
C VAL A 59 -27.26 19.62 27.21
N THR A 60 -27.50 18.90 26.12
CA THR A 60 -27.25 17.47 26.04
C THR A 60 -25.85 17.24 25.46
N VAL A 61 -25.01 16.50 26.18
CA VAL A 61 -23.70 16.07 25.75
C VAL A 61 -23.67 14.54 25.63
N VAL A 62 -22.88 14.04 24.69
CA VAL A 62 -22.60 12.62 24.54
C VAL A 62 -21.21 12.33 25.08
N VAL A 63 -21.15 11.42 26.05
CA VAL A 63 -19.87 10.94 26.63
C VAL A 63 -19.59 9.57 26.03
N ASP A 64 -18.38 9.40 25.49
CA ASP A 64 -17.89 8.15 24.94
C ASP A 64 -16.48 7.87 25.43
N ARG A 65 -16.04 6.61 25.34
CA ARG A 65 -14.64 6.25 25.63
C ARG A 65 -13.76 6.67 24.47
N TYR A 66 -12.53 6.99 24.79
CA TYR A 66 -11.52 7.24 23.77
C TYR A 66 -10.86 5.92 23.36
N LYS A 67 -10.85 5.64 22.06
CA LYS A 67 -10.25 4.45 21.46
C LYS A 67 -9.27 4.85 20.36
N SER A 68 -8.19 4.08 20.26
CA SER A 68 -7.22 4.17 19.16
C SER A 68 -7.10 2.79 18.53
N GLN A 69 -7.15 2.71 17.21
CA GLN A 69 -7.05 1.46 16.46
C GLN A 69 -6.36 1.69 15.12
N THR A 70 -5.48 0.74 14.74
CA THR A 70 -4.78 0.76 13.46
C THR A 70 -5.54 -0.08 12.44
N PHE A 71 -5.63 0.43 11.22
CA PHE A 71 -6.32 -0.18 10.08
C PHE A 71 -5.38 -0.23 8.87
N ASP A 72 -5.49 -1.30 8.08
CA ASP A 72 -4.86 -1.38 6.77
C ASP A 72 -5.59 -0.48 5.77
N ILE A 73 -4.83 0.20 4.92
CA ILE A 73 -5.38 1.05 3.86
C ILE A 73 -5.46 0.24 2.57
N THR A 74 -6.65 0.09 2.03
CA THR A 74 -6.89 -0.63 0.76
C THR A 74 -6.97 0.37 -0.40
N PRO A 75 -6.12 0.27 -1.42
CA PRO A 75 -6.24 1.10 -2.61
C PRO A 75 -7.42 0.65 -3.47
N ASN A 76 -8.35 1.56 -3.72
CA ASN A 76 -9.48 1.40 -4.67
C ASN A 76 -9.26 2.36 -5.85
N ILE A 77 -8.19 2.12 -6.60
CA ILE A 77 -7.79 2.96 -7.73
C ILE A 77 -8.21 2.27 -9.01
N LYS A 78 -9.11 2.92 -9.76
CA LYS A 78 -9.61 2.39 -11.04
C LYS A 78 -8.74 2.89 -12.18
N PHE A 79 -8.30 1.99 -13.04
CA PHE A 79 -7.53 2.28 -14.24
C PHE A 79 -7.74 1.19 -15.30
N THR A 80 -7.37 1.50 -16.53
CA THR A 80 -7.24 0.53 -17.62
C THR A 80 -5.76 0.35 -17.93
N ALA A 81 -5.30 -0.88 -18.12
CA ALA A 81 -3.95 -1.18 -18.59
C ALA A 81 -4.01 -1.90 -19.94
N ASP A 82 -3.02 -1.66 -20.78
CA ASP A 82 -2.86 -2.40 -22.04
C ASP A 82 -2.36 -3.83 -21.75
N THR A 83 -2.74 -4.78 -22.60
CA THR A 83 -2.36 -6.20 -22.48
C THR A 83 -0.86 -6.44 -22.59
N ASP A 84 -0.16 -5.53 -23.29
CA ASP A 84 1.29 -5.59 -23.45
C ASP A 84 2.07 -5.14 -22.20
N TYR A 85 1.34 -4.77 -21.14
CA TYR A 85 1.92 -4.32 -19.89
C TYR A 85 1.50 -5.18 -18.72
N PHE A 86 2.42 -5.35 -17.80
CA PHE A 86 2.20 -5.92 -16.47
C PHE A 86 2.05 -4.78 -15.46
N VAL A 87 0.97 -4.80 -14.69
CA VAL A 87 0.76 -3.87 -13.59
C VAL A 87 0.99 -4.59 -12.28
N ALA A 88 1.95 -4.12 -11.51
CA ALA A 88 2.23 -4.66 -10.18
C ALA A 88 1.14 -4.23 -9.17
N PRO A 89 1.01 -4.92 -8.03
CA PRO A 89 0.17 -4.46 -6.94
C PRO A 89 0.51 -3.02 -6.56
N ILE A 90 -0.52 -2.22 -6.30
CA ILE A 90 -0.36 -0.80 -5.95
C ILE A 90 0.38 -0.69 -4.62
N ALA A 91 1.46 0.07 -4.61
CA ALA A 91 2.22 0.37 -3.40
C ALA A 91 1.78 1.71 -2.82
N LEU A 92 1.43 1.74 -1.53
CA LEU A 92 1.11 2.96 -0.79
C LEU A 92 2.34 3.41 0.02
N SER A 93 2.53 4.73 0.15
CA SER A 93 3.59 5.29 1.02
C SER A 93 3.41 4.88 2.47
N GLU A 94 2.15 4.81 2.92
CA GLU A 94 1.75 4.35 4.24
C GLU A 94 0.66 3.28 4.05
N PRO A 95 0.95 2.00 4.31
CA PRO A 95 -0.02 0.93 4.13
C PRO A 95 -1.05 0.85 5.27
N GLN A 96 -0.80 1.55 6.39
CA GLN A 96 -1.65 1.55 7.58
C GLN A 96 -1.89 2.95 8.12
N VAL A 97 -3.02 3.13 8.79
CA VAL A 97 -3.37 4.37 9.49
C VAL A 97 -3.91 4.06 10.88
N THR A 98 -3.47 4.81 11.87
CA THR A 98 -4.05 4.77 13.21
C THR A 98 -5.13 5.84 13.33
N VAL A 99 -6.35 5.39 13.67
CA VAL A 99 -7.52 6.26 13.88
C VAL A 99 -7.87 6.26 15.36
N SER A 100 -8.06 7.45 15.91
CA SER A 100 -8.37 7.68 17.31
C SER A 100 -9.57 8.60 17.48
N GLY A 101 -10.38 8.36 18.50
CA GLY A 101 -11.55 9.16 18.80
C GLY A 101 -12.58 8.41 19.65
N PRO A 102 -13.87 8.82 19.61
CA PRO A 102 -14.94 8.12 20.31
C PRO A 102 -15.02 6.66 19.91
N GLU A 103 -15.07 5.76 20.91
CA GLU A 103 -15.09 4.31 20.71
C GLU A 103 -16.21 3.85 19.78
N SER A 104 -17.38 4.47 19.89
CA SER A 104 -18.52 4.17 19.02
C SER A 104 -18.21 4.43 17.54
N LEU A 105 -17.49 5.52 17.24
CA LEU A 105 -17.09 5.85 15.88
C LEU A 105 -15.93 4.96 15.40
N VAL A 106 -14.87 4.81 16.19
CA VAL A 106 -13.72 3.99 15.82
C VAL A 106 -14.12 2.52 15.60
N SER A 107 -15.03 2.00 16.45
CA SER A 107 -15.53 0.62 16.33
C SER A 107 -16.51 0.42 15.17
N SER A 108 -17.06 1.49 14.61
CA SER A 108 -17.92 1.40 13.41
C SER A 108 -17.15 1.35 12.11
N ILE A 109 -15.82 1.59 12.14
CA ILE A 109 -14.98 1.55 10.94
C ILE A 109 -14.83 0.10 10.50
N ALA A 110 -15.34 -0.20 9.31
CA ALA A 110 -15.21 -1.53 8.68
C ALA A 110 -14.07 -1.59 7.68
N SER A 111 -13.81 -0.50 6.96
CA SER A 111 -12.71 -0.43 6.00
C SER A 111 -12.16 0.99 5.85
N VAL A 112 -10.89 1.04 5.46
CA VAL A 112 -10.16 2.27 5.17
C VAL A 112 -9.65 2.19 3.74
N THR A 113 -9.97 3.17 2.91
CA THR A 113 -9.59 3.15 1.49
C THR A 113 -9.05 4.49 1.02
N VAL A 114 -8.27 4.43 -0.05
CA VAL A 114 -7.99 5.57 -0.93
C VAL A 114 -8.65 5.31 -2.26
N GLU A 115 -9.30 6.33 -2.83
CA GLU A 115 -10.08 6.19 -4.06
C GLU A 115 -9.54 7.17 -5.11
N GLU A 116 -9.31 6.65 -6.32
CA GLU A 116 -8.96 7.48 -7.48
C GLU A 116 -9.47 6.81 -8.77
N ASN A 117 -9.67 7.60 -9.79
CA ASN A 117 -10.05 7.13 -11.11
C ASN A 117 -9.15 7.75 -12.17
N ILE A 118 -8.23 6.93 -12.70
CA ILE A 118 -7.29 7.35 -13.73
C ILE A 118 -7.96 7.20 -15.09
N SER A 119 -8.12 8.30 -15.80
CA SER A 119 -8.63 8.31 -17.16
C SER A 119 -7.52 7.90 -18.16
N GLY A 120 -7.88 7.04 -19.12
CA GLY A 120 -6.96 6.55 -20.13
C GLY A 120 -6.28 5.23 -19.78
N THR A 121 -5.42 4.76 -20.68
CA THR A 121 -4.71 3.49 -20.55
C THR A 121 -3.31 3.71 -19.99
N LEU A 122 -2.96 2.99 -18.93
CA LEU A 122 -1.63 3.05 -18.34
C LEU A 122 -0.63 2.27 -19.19
N THR A 123 0.43 2.96 -19.61
CA THR A 123 1.56 2.41 -20.38
C THR A 123 2.92 2.69 -19.73
N LYS A 124 2.90 3.36 -18.58
CA LYS A 124 4.10 3.69 -17.78
C LYS A 124 3.75 3.75 -16.31
N THR A 125 4.75 3.53 -15.47
CA THR A 125 4.66 3.71 -14.01
C THR A 125 4.12 5.09 -13.68
N THR A 126 3.15 5.14 -12.78
CA THR A 126 2.40 6.35 -12.44
C THR A 126 2.41 6.54 -10.93
N ASP A 127 2.80 7.73 -10.50
CA ASP A 127 2.74 8.16 -9.11
C ASP A 127 1.53 9.06 -8.91
N LEU A 128 0.75 8.76 -7.88
CA LEU A 128 -0.39 9.55 -7.43
C LEU A 128 -0.04 10.13 -6.06
N ASN A 129 -0.13 11.43 -5.95
CA ASN A 129 0.23 12.12 -4.73
C ASN A 129 -0.99 12.66 -3.99
N ASP A 130 -0.86 12.77 -2.67
CA ASP A 130 -1.87 13.40 -1.80
C ASP A 130 -3.28 12.78 -1.87
N LEU A 131 -3.37 11.48 -2.10
CA LEU A 131 -4.66 10.78 -2.11
C LEU A 131 -5.32 10.83 -0.74
N PRO A 132 -6.56 11.33 -0.62
CA PRO A 132 -7.27 11.40 0.64
C PRO A 132 -7.69 10.00 1.10
N ILE A 133 -7.59 9.77 2.41
CA ILE A 133 -8.05 8.53 3.04
C ILE A 133 -9.52 8.68 3.40
N TYR A 134 -10.31 7.64 3.11
CA TYR A 134 -11.72 7.54 3.45
C TYR A 134 -11.98 6.37 4.40
N LEU A 135 -12.87 6.60 5.36
CA LEU A 135 -13.32 5.59 6.33
C LEU A 135 -14.75 5.18 5.97
N PHE A 136 -15.03 3.89 5.99
CA PHE A 136 -16.37 3.36 5.68
C PHE A 136 -16.88 2.47 6.81
N ASP A 137 -18.19 2.52 7.03
CA ASP A 137 -18.89 1.61 7.94
C ASP A 137 -19.23 0.27 7.26
N ASN A 138 -19.85 -0.65 8.02
CA ASN A 138 -20.26 -1.97 7.50
C ASN A 138 -21.33 -1.92 6.39
N ASN A 139 -21.98 -0.78 6.22
CA ASN A 139 -22.99 -0.57 5.17
C ASN A 139 -22.38 0.10 3.92
N GLY A 140 -21.07 0.40 3.94
CA GLY A 140 -20.40 1.10 2.86
C GLY A 140 -20.62 2.62 2.84
N ASN A 141 -21.12 3.21 3.92
CA ASN A 141 -21.28 4.66 4.02
C ASN A 141 -19.98 5.30 4.51
N LYS A 142 -19.63 6.46 3.96
CA LYS A 142 -18.49 7.25 4.44
C LYS A 142 -18.74 7.79 5.85
N ILE A 143 -17.79 7.56 6.75
CA ILE A 143 -17.83 8.05 8.13
C ILE A 143 -17.35 9.50 8.18
N ASN A 144 -18.08 10.34 8.92
CA ASN A 144 -17.68 11.72 9.15
C ASN A 144 -16.49 11.79 10.12
N MET A 145 -15.37 12.33 9.65
CA MET A 145 -14.09 12.39 10.38
C MET A 145 -13.99 13.53 11.38
N LYS A 146 -15.03 14.37 11.56
CA LYS A 146 -14.97 15.60 12.39
C LYS A 146 -14.45 15.37 13.82
N ASN A 147 -14.80 14.22 14.43
CA ASN A 147 -14.41 13.85 15.79
C ASN A 147 -13.36 12.73 15.84
N LEU A 148 -12.70 12.46 14.73
CA LEU A 148 -11.64 11.47 14.62
C LEU A 148 -10.31 12.17 14.36
N THR A 149 -9.25 11.61 14.90
CA THR A 149 -7.86 11.98 14.62
C THR A 149 -7.19 10.82 13.92
N MET A 150 -6.45 11.09 12.86
CA MET A 150 -5.75 10.09 12.08
C MET A 150 -4.25 10.38 12.11
N SER A 151 -3.41 9.33 12.13
CA SER A 151 -1.95 9.47 12.04
C SER A 151 -1.51 10.12 10.73
N VAL A 152 -2.20 9.80 9.64
CA VAL A 152 -2.06 10.42 8.31
C VAL A 152 -3.44 10.59 7.70
N THR A 153 -3.65 11.67 6.93
CA THR A 153 -4.92 11.96 6.25
C THR A 153 -4.86 11.78 4.75
N LYS A 154 -3.64 11.66 4.22
CA LYS A 154 -3.35 11.47 2.80
C LYS A 154 -2.17 10.52 2.66
N VAL A 155 -2.13 9.77 1.56
CA VAL A 155 -1.03 8.89 1.17
C VAL A 155 -0.69 9.06 -0.29
N ASN A 156 0.52 8.65 -0.67
CA ASN A 156 0.90 8.52 -2.07
C ASN A 156 0.74 7.08 -2.51
N ALA A 157 0.39 6.89 -3.78
CA ALA A 157 0.31 5.57 -4.39
C ALA A 157 1.23 5.49 -5.61
N ASN A 158 2.00 4.40 -5.72
CA ASN A 158 2.78 4.07 -6.91
C ASN A 158 2.14 2.89 -7.63
N ILE A 159 1.85 3.06 -8.91
CA ILE A 159 1.37 2.02 -9.82
C ILE A 159 2.50 1.68 -10.77
N THR A 160 3.27 0.64 -10.43
CA THR A 160 4.37 0.19 -11.27
C THR A 160 3.82 -0.53 -12.49
N VAL A 161 4.13 0.00 -13.67
CA VAL A 161 3.72 -0.53 -14.98
C VAL A 161 4.98 -0.91 -15.76
N LEU A 162 5.10 -2.17 -16.15
CA LEU A 162 6.24 -2.75 -16.82
C LEU A 162 5.82 -3.32 -18.17
N GLN A 163 6.63 -3.16 -19.20
CA GLN A 163 6.36 -3.76 -20.50
C GLN A 163 6.62 -5.27 -20.46
N ARG A 164 5.76 -6.06 -21.10
CA ARG A 164 5.89 -7.51 -21.22
C ARG A 164 6.65 -7.89 -22.48
N LYS A 165 7.46 -8.93 -22.42
CA LYS A 165 8.19 -9.47 -23.57
C LYS A 165 8.53 -10.95 -23.35
N PHE A 166 8.42 -11.73 -24.42
CA PHE A 166 9.01 -13.06 -24.47
C PHE A 166 10.49 -12.95 -24.86
N VAL A 167 11.36 -13.52 -24.03
CA VAL A 167 12.81 -13.58 -24.25
C VAL A 167 13.28 -15.03 -24.35
N ASN A 168 14.34 -15.25 -25.12
CA ASN A 168 14.91 -16.58 -25.24
C ASN A 168 15.72 -16.95 -23.99
N VAL A 169 15.68 -18.21 -23.61
CA VAL A 169 16.53 -18.76 -22.54
C VAL A 169 17.74 -19.40 -23.20
N VAL A 170 18.93 -18.90 -22.87
CA VAL A 170 20.19 -19.29 -23.51
C VAL A 170 21.13 -19.91 -22.46
N PRO A 171 21.61 -21.14 -22.67
CA PRO A 171 22.59 -21.75 -21.78
C PRO A 171 23.97 -21.10 -21.96
N GLU A 172 24.68 -20.94 -20.84
CA GLU A 172 26.09 -20.57 -20.82
C GLU A 172 26.96 -21.78 -20.45
N PHE A 173 28.16 -21.82 -20.97
CA PHE A 173 29.08 -22.93 -20.75
C PHE A 173 30.42 -22.45 -20.22
N THR A 174 30.96 -23.19 -19.26
CA THR A 174 32.32 -23.02 -18.74
C THR A 174 33.15 -24.28 -18.97
N SER A 175 34.46 -24.17 -18.80
CA SER A 175 35.40 -25.31 -18.90
C SER A 175 35.24 -26.12 -20.17
N VAL A 176 35.13 -25.45 -21.34
CA VAL A 176 34.98 -26.13 -22.62
C VAL A 176 36.26 -26.91 -22.91
N PRO A 177 36.19 -28.29 -23.04
CA PRO A 177 37.37 -29.09 -23.32
C PRO A 177 38.07 -28.68 -24.62
N SER A 178 39.43 -28.64 -24.62
CA SER A 178 40.18 -28.38 -25.81
C SER A 178 39.93 -29.48 -26.85
N GLY A 179 39.42 -29.10 -28.03
CA GLY A 179 39.03 -30.06 -29.09
C GLY A 179 37.54 -30.32 -29.22
N LEU A 180 36.71 -29.86 -28.28
CA LEU A 180 35.25 -29.88 -28.45
C LEU A 180 34.80 -28.77 -29.40
N ASN A 181 34.28 -29.15 -30.55
CA ASN A 181 33.68 -28.20 -31.47
C ASN A 181 32.22 -27.99 -31.06
N MET A 182 31.88 -26.80 -30.56
CA MET A 182 30.52 -26.42 -30.10
C MET A 182 29.49 -26.56 -31.22
N LYS A 183 29.88 -26.55 -32.49
CA LYS A 183 28.93 -26.76 -33.62
C LYS A 183 28.41 -28.22 -33.67
N ASN A 184 29.14 -29.18 -33.06
CA ASN A 184 28.70 -30.56 -32.96
C ASN A 184 27.88 -30.84 -31.71
N LEU A 185 27.59 -29.82 -30.90
CA LEU A 185 26.75 -29.91 -29.71
C LEU A 185 25.32 -29.53 -30.07
N SER A 186 24.42 -30.51 -30.12
CA SER A 186 22.99 -30.27 -30.21
C SER A 186 22.44 -29.96 -28.83
N MET A 187 21.66 -28.90 -28.72
CA MET A 187 21.10 -28.41 -27.47
C MET A 187 19.58 -28.26 -27.56
N GLN A 188 18.89 -28.73 -26.53
CA GLN A 188 17.47 -28.46 -26.33
C GLN A 188 17.29 -27.82 -24.94
N VAL A 189 16.64 -26.66 -24.92
CA VAL A 189 16.35 -25.93 -23.68
C VAL A 189 14.84 -25.92 -23.48
N SER A 190 14.39 -26.25 -22.30
CA SER A 190 12.97 -26.27 -21.93
C SER A 190 12.75 -25.65 -20.54
N PRO A 191 12.02 -24.54 -20.43
CA PRO A 191 11.44 -23.74 -21.52
C PRO A 191 12.53 -23.03 -22.34
N ASN A 192 12.33 -22.90 -23.65
CA ASN A 192 13.26 -22.15 -24.52
C ASN A 192 12.96 -20.65 -24.57
N LYS A 193 11.81 -20.24 -24.04
CA LYS A 193 11.38 -18.84 -23.87
C LYS A 193 10.63 -18.69 -22.57
N ILE A 194 10.76 -17.53 -21.96
CA ILE A 194 9.95 -17.10 -20.82
C ILE A 194 9.38 -15.73 -21.08
N GLU A 195 8.23 -15.44 -20.48
CA GLU A 195 7.67 -14.11 -20.45
C GLU A 195 8.21 -13.34 -19.25
N ILE A 196 8.72 -12.16 -19.49
CA ILE A 196 9.22 -11.25 -18.47
C ILE A 196 8.53 -9.89 -18.55
N ALA A 197 8.59 -9.14 -17.47
CA ALA A 197 8.22 -7.73 -17.45
C ALA A 197 9.38 -6.90 -16.90
N ALA A 198 9.66 -5.77 -17.55
CA ALA A 198 10.70 -4.84 -17.14
C ALA A 198 10.37 -3.40 -17.57
N PRO A 199 11.08 -2.39 -17.02
CA PRO A 199 11.02 -1.02 -17.55
C PRO A 199 11.42 -0.98 -19.03
N ASN A 200 10.84 -0.04 -19.77
CA ASN A 200 11.03 0.08 -21.22
C ASN A 200 12.51 0.18 -21.64
N GLU A 201 13.32 0.86 -20.83
CA GLU A 201 14.76 1.03 -21.09
C GLU A 201 15.52 -0.30 -21.05
N VAL A 202 15.11 -1.19 -20.14
CA VAL A 202 15.73 -2.52 -19.96
C VAL A 202 15.21 -3.49 -21.01
N ILE A 203 13.88 -3.58 -21.17
CA ILE A 203 13.25 -4.62 -21.99
C ILE A 203 13.56 -4.46 -23.50
N ASN A 204 13.76 -3.22 -23.97
CA ASN A 204 14.07 -2.96 -25.37
C ASN A 204 15.43 -3.53 -25.78
N SER A 205 16.39 -3.57 -24.86
CA SER A 205 17.73 -4.13 -25.09
C SER A 205 17.82 -5.63 -24.80
N LEU A 206 16.87 -6.19 -24.00
CA LEU A 206 16.93 -7.57 -23.54
C LEU A 206 16.23 -8.51 -24.53
N ASN A 207 16.99 -9.35 -25.24
CA ASN A 207 16.46 -10.33 -26.18
C ASN A 207 16.60 -11.77 -25.68
N SER A 208 17.45 -12.01 -24.69
CA SER A 208 17.67 -13.32 -24.09
C SER A 208 18.08 -13.17 -22.63
N VAL A 209 17.85 -14.22 -21.87
CA VAL A 209 18.32 -14.40 -20.50
C VAL A 209 19.21 -15.62 -20.43
N SER A 210 20.23 -15.56 -19.60
CA SER A 210 21.21 -16.64 -19.43
C SER A 210 20.76 -17.61 -18.35
N LEU A 211 21.17 -18.85 -18.49
CA LEU A 211 21.15 -19.86 -17.42
C LEU A 211 22.42 -19.77 -16.56
N GLU A 212 22.36 -20.33 -15.36
CA GLU A 212 23.57 -20.64 -14.60
C GLU A 212 24.53 -21.45 -15.48
N PRO A 213 25.81 -21.13 -15.55
CA PRO A 213 26.75 -21.78 -16.47
C PRO A 213 26.90 -23.28 -16.22
N ILE A 214 26.89 -24.05 -17.29
CA ILE A 214 27.12 -25.50 -17.28
C ILE A 214 28.60 -25.76 -17.46
N ASP A 215 29.25 -26.43 -16.49
CA ASP A 215 30.65 -26.85 -16.59
C ASP A 215 30.76 -28.10 -17.48
N LEU A 216 31.28 -27.91 -18.70
CA LEU A 216 31.43 -29.01 -19.68
C LEU A 216 32.52 -30.00 -19.31
N SER A 217 33.41 -29.70 -18.36
CA SER A 217 34.37 -30.68 -17.86
C SER A 217 33.72 -31.80 -17.04
N GLN A 218 32.52 -31.54 -16.50
CA GLN A 218 31.75 -32.47 -15.67
C GLN A 218 30.64 -33.19 -16.46
N VAL A 219 30.53 -32.93 -17.77
CA VAL A 219 29.47 -33.52 -18.59
C VAL A 219 29.74 -34.99 -18.84
N ASN A 220 28.89 -35.86 -18.28
CA ASN A 220 28.83 -37.24 -18.69
C ASN A 220 27.88 -37.36 -19.91
N LEU A 221 28.38 -37.90 -21.01
CA LEU A 221 27.64 -38.09 -22.26
C LEU A 221 26.41 -38.98 -22.11
N GLU A 222 26.39 -39.87 -21.09
CA GLU A 222 25.24 -40.73 -20.79
C GLU A 222 24.10 -40.02 -20.06
N HIS A 223 24.36 -38.87 -19.46
CA HIS A 223 23.42 -38.07 -18.68
C HIS A 223 23.44 -36.60 -19.08
N GLY A 224 23.35 -36.31 -20.36
CA GLY A 224 23.41 -34.95 -20.93
C GLY A 224 22.17 -34.08 -20.62
N GLN A 225 21.60 -34.21 -19.42
CA GLN A 225 20.46 -33.38 -18.99
C GLN A 225 20.83 -32.65 -17.71
N PHE A 226 20.67 -31.32 -17.73
CA PHE A 226 20.99 -30.43 -16.63
C PHE A 226 19.81 -29.54 -16.33
N GLU A 227 19.53 -29.33 -15.06
CA GLU A 227 18.59 -28.32 -14.60
C GLU A 227 19.37 -27.11 -14.09
N GLN A 228 19.14 -25.94 -14.68
CA GLN A 228 19.87 -24.71 -14.41
C GLN A 228 18.93 -23.56 -14.10
N GLU A 229 19.32 -22.72 -13.15
CA GLU A 229 18.58 -21.53 -12.78
C GLU A 229 18.62 -20.48 -13.90
N ILE A 230 17.46 -19.82 -14.14
CA ILE A 230 17.33 -18.74 -15.09
C ILE A 230 17.78 -17.45 -14.41
N LYS A 231 18.85 -16.83 -14.89
CA LYS A 231 19.37 -15.57 -14.37
C LYS A 231 18.66 -14.38 -15.00
N LEU A 232 17.87 -13.69 -14.20
CA LEU A 232 17.20 -12.47 -14.61
C LEU A 232 17.95 -11.24 -14.07
N PRO A 233 18.06 -10.15 -14.85
CA PRO A 233 18.46 -8.87 -14.31
C PRO A 233 17.55 -8.41 -13.16
N SER A 234 18.09 -7.64 -12.22
CA SER A 234 17.38 -7.20 -11.01
C SER A 234 16.08 -6.44 -11.28
N ASP A 235 16.04 -5.73 -12.40
CA ASP A 235 14.86 -4.92 -12.78
C ASP A 235 13.81 -5.69 -13.57
N CYS A 236 14.02 -7.01 -13.79
CA CYS A 236 13.11 -7.88 -14.52
C CYS A 236 12.28 -8.74 -13.57
N ARG A 237 11.01 -8.93 -13.90
CA ARG A 237 10.10 -9.85 -13.23
C ARG A 237 9.79 -11.04 -14.14
N ASN A 238 9.88 -12.24 -13.60
CA ASN A 238 9.43 -13.46 -14.28
C ASN A 238 7.91 -13.58 -14.15
N LEU A 239 7.22 -13.64 -15.26
CA LEU A 239 5.76 -13.77 -15.30
C LEU A 239 5.29 -15.23 -15.46
N CYS A 240 6.22 -16.18 -15.79
CA CYS A 240 5.91 -17.58 -15.96
C CYS A 240 5.99 -18.41 -14.67
N ASN A 241 6.47 -17.84 -13.56
CA ASN A 241 6.78 -18.56 -12.31
C ASN A 241 7.71 -19.78 -12.50
N THR A 242 8.50 -19.82 -13.57
CA THR A 242 9.46 -20.89 -13.90
C THR A 242 10.85 -20.33 -13.71
N TYR A 243 11.54 -20.79 -12.68
CA TYR A 243 12.87 -20.27 -12.29
C TYR A 243 14.02 -21.12 -12.81
N ASN A 244 13.74 -22.35 -13.24
CA ASN A 244 14.73 -23.27 -13.78
C ASN A 244 14.40 -23.68 -15.22
N ALA A 245 15.43 -24.01 -15.99
CA ALA A 245 15.27 -24.61 -17.30
C ALA A 245 16.13 -25.89 -17.42
N THR A 246 15.56 -26.88 -18.09
CA THR A 246 16.26 -28.12 -18.42
C THR A 246 17.01 -27.96 -19.72
N VAL A 247 18.30 -28.21 -19.70
CA VAL A 247 19.18 -28.26 -20.89
C VAL A 247 19.52 -29.69 -21.19
N LYS A 248 19.16 -30.18 -22.38
CA LYS A 248 19.59 -31.48 -22.90
C LYS A 248 20.69 -31.28 -23.91
N LEU A 249 21.82 -31.93 -23.68
CA LEU A 249 23.00 -31.87 -24.55
C LEU A 249 23.20 -33.20 -25.23
N ASN A 250 23.35 -33.18 -26.56
CA ASN A 250 23.69 -34.34 -27.35
C ASN A 250 24.90 -34.04 -28.23
N LEU A 251 25.98 -34.82 -28.10
CA LEU A 251 27.17 -34.70 -28.94
C LEU A 251 26.95 -35.49 -30.24
N LEU A 252 26.91 -34.80 -31.36
CA LEU A 252 26.78 -35.40 -32.68
C LEU A 252 28.14 -35.85 -33.23
N GLY A 253 28.22 -37.08 -33.71
CA GLY A 253 29.39 -37.59 -34.37
C GLY A 253 30.54 -38.08 -33.46
N PHE A 254 30.26 -38.30 -32.16
CA PHE A 254 31.23 -38.91 -31.25
C PHE A 254 30.89 -40.40 -31.05
N GLN A 255 31.96 -41.21 -31.03
CA GLN A 255 31.90 -42.63 -30.60
C GLN A 255 32.74 -42.77 -29.32
N SER A 256 32.16 -43.46 -28.32
CA SER A 256 32.91 -43.80 -27.11
C SER A 256 33.73 -45.07 -27.38
N ARG A 257 35.01 -45.05 -26.96
CA ARG A 257 35.90 -46.22 -26.98
C ARG A 257 36.45 -46.45 -25.56
N THR A 258 36.16 -47.63 -25.01
CA THR A 258 36.79 -48.02 -23.75
C THR A 258 38.22 -48.45 -24.01
N VAL A 259 39.19 -47.76 -23.39
CA VAL A 259 40.62 -48.13 -23.43
C VAL A 259 40.97 -48.73 -22.07
N ILE A 260 41.32 -50.02 -22.07
CA ILE A 260 41.83 -50.68 -20.87
C ILE A 260 43.34 -50.36 -20.79
N VAL A 261 43.73 -49.56 -19.82
CA VAL A 261 45.16 -49.31 -19.51
C VAL A 261 45.61 -50.41 -18.56
N LYS A 262 46.56 -51.18 -19.00
CA LYS A 262 47.22 -52.21 -18.18
C LYS A 262 48.34 -51.59 -17.33
#